data_e3bd4bbc0a8814422c42b715c0c6f6f9
#
_entry.id   e3bd4bbc0a8814422c42b715c0c6f6f9
#
_cell.length_a   1.000
_cell.length_b   1.000
_cell.length_c   1.000
_cell.angle_alpha   90.00
_cell.angle_beta   90.00
_cell.angle_gamma   90.00
#
_symmetry.space_group_name_H-M   'P 1'
#
loop_
_entity.id
_entity.type
_entity.pdbx_description
1 polymer ?
#
loop_
_entity_poly.entity_id
_entity_poly.type
_entity_poly.pdbx_seq_one_letter_code
_entity_poly.pdbx_strand_id
1 'polypeptide(L)'
;MAAVTDRVALAVAGLGAVAQSVHLPLISRRWDLFDLVAVCDLSPSLRTAIGEQYGVPEERRYADAGRMVAESGAEGVVLLTSGSHGDVALQALRAGVSVFCEKPLTFTVAEADALAAAERELGRPGLLLAYMKEHDEAVWQLRSRLEGIDDVRAVEVSVLHPTGESQLAFANLRPAPTDISADDGGSVRARTEELLDAALGPGASPSLRELYAHVVLGSLVHDTSLLRALFGGLTVVDGARLWPAGTRPGADPGSVEVTGTLPGGARARMSWHYLPDYPAYTETLTVHHGRGSLTVTFGTPYVLNGATRLEVVEPAPAGTVAGGEVRSVFTSTGESFENELADFHRMVTTGEPPRAGIAEGRADILTSQRVIRLLADETLTGEAAHA
;
A
#
# COMPACT_ATOMS: atom_id res chain seq x y z
N MET A 1 -33.61 -9.37 -9.66
CA MET A 1 -32.69 -10.45 -9.23
C MET A 1 -31.36 -10.07 -9.83
N ALA A 2 -30.37 -9.77 -9.00
CA ALA A 2 -28.99 -9.61 -9.47
C ALA A 2 -28.56 -10.94 -10.10
N ALA A 3 -27.88 -10.87 -11.25
CA ALA A 3 -27.24 -12.06 -11.83
C ALA A 3 -26.33 -12.67 -10.76
N VAL A 4 -26.38 -14.00 -10.62
CA VAL A 4 -25.41 -14.71 -9.80
C VAL A 4 -24.05 -14.45 -10.47
N THR A 5 -23.24 -13.58 -9.88
CA THR A 5 -21.87 -13.39 -10.31
C THR A 5 -21.11 -14.68 -10.02
N ASP A 6 -20.25 -15.13 -10.94
CA ASP A 6 -19.38 -16.28 -10.68
C ASP A 6 -18.45 -15.89 -9.52
N ARG A 7 -18.63 -16.56 -8.39
CA ARG A 7 -17.83 -16.32 -7.18
C ARG A 7 -16.43 -16.87 -7.40
N VAL A 8 -15.45 -16.09 -7.00
CA VAL A 8 -14.04 -16.47 -7.10
C VAL A 8 -13.60 -17.20 -5.83
N ALA A 9 -13.06 -18.40 -5.98
CA ALA A 9 -12.46 -19.15 -4.89
C ALA A 9 -11.15 -18.49 -4.46
N LEU A 10 -11.12 -17.94 -3.22
CA LEU A 10 -9.97 -17.23 -2.66
C LEU A 10 -9.22 -18.03 -1.62
N ALA A 11 -7.88 -17.95 -1.66
CA ALA A 11 -7.00 -18.33 -0.58
C ALA A 11 -6.32 -17.08 0.00
N VAL A 12 -6.11 -17.02 1.33
CA VAL A 12 -5.48 -15.88 2.00
C VAL A 12 -4.19 -16.33 2.68
N ALA A 13 -3.06 -15.69 2.36
CA ALA A 13 -1.75 -15.88 2.97
C ALA A 13 -1.36 -14.67 3.84
N GLY A 14 -1.04 -14.91 5.11
CA GLY A 14 -0.82 -13.89 6.13
C GLY A 14 -2.11 -13.55 6.86
N LEU A 15 -2.21 -13.94 8.13
CA LEU A 15 -3.40 -13.75 8.98
C LEU A 15 -3.15 -12.70 10.07
N GLY A 16 -2.22 -11.77 9.81
CA GLY A 16 -1.85 -10.68 10.70
C GLY A 16 -2.90 -9.59 10.84
N ALA A 17 -2.47 -8.41 11.30
CA ALA A 17 -3.35 -7.30 11.65
C ALA A 17 -4.25 -6.85 10.48
N VAL A 18 -3.67 -6.61 9.30
CA VAL A 18 -4.41 -6.16 8.11
C VAL A 18 -5.42 -7.21 7.63
N ALA A 19 -5.07 -8.51 7.72
CA ALA A 19 -5.99 -9.58 7.40
C ALA A 19 -7.21 -9.57 8.33
N GLN A 20 -6.99 -9.43 9.64
CA GLN A 20 -8.03 -9.49 10.66
C GLN A 20 -8.90 -8.22 10.72
N SER A 21 -8.29 -7.04 10.54
CA SER A 21 -9.01 -5.76 10.63
C SER A 21 -9.72 -5.36 9.35
N VAL A 22 -9.22 -5.80 8.18
CA VAL A 22 -9.68 -5.29 6.89
C VAL A 22 -10.12 -6.43 5.96
N HIS A 23 -9.17 -7.22 5.43
CA HIS A 23 -9.46 -8.07 4.27
C HIS A 23 -10.40 -9.24 4.56
N LEU A 24 -10.22 -9.98 5.66
CA LEU A 24 -11.10 -11.10 6.00
C LEU A 24 -12.54 -10.64 6.30
N PRO A 25 -12.78 -9.56 7.09
CA PRO A 25 -14.11 -8.98 7.23
C PRO A 25 -14.75 -8.57 5.91
N LEU A 26 -13.97 -7.94 5.00
CA LEU A 26 -14.49 -7.49 3.71
C LEU A 26 -14.75 -8.64 2.74
N ILE A 27 -13.87 -9.64 2.67
CA ILE A 27 -14.10 -10.87 1.90
C ILE A 27 -15.39 -11.56 2.38
N SER A 28 -15.58 -11.66 3.69
CA SER A 28 -16.81 -12.21 4.28
C SER A 28 -18.05 -11.38 3.95
N ARG A 29 -17.93 -10.03 3.97
CA ARG A 29 -19.01 -9.11 3.58
C ARG A 29 -19.38 -9.26 2.11
N ARG A 30 -18.39 -9.52 1.25
CA ARG A 30 -18.55 -9.73 -0.20
C ARG A 30 -18.70 -11.20 -0.56
N TRP A 31 -19.54 -11.91 0.22
CA TRP A 31 -19.95 -13.29 -0.06
C TRP A 31 -20.58 -13.48 -1.44
N ASP A 32 -21.06 -12.38 -2.04
CA ASP A 32 -21.59 -12.33 -3.40
C ASP A 32 -20.50 -12.47 -4.48
N LEU A 33 -19.25 -12.14 -4.17
CA LEU A 33 -18.10 -12.18 -5.09
C LEU A 33 -17.12 -13.31 -4.77
N PHE A 34 -16.99 -13.72 -3.51
CA PHE A 34 -15.92 -14.57 -3.06
C PHE A 34 -16.36 -15.75 -2.22
N ASP A 35 -15.60 -16.85 -2.37
CA ASP A 35 -15.58 -18.00 -1.47
C ASP A 35 -14.20 -18.12 -0.84
N LEU A 36 -14.08 -17.97 0.48
CA LEU A 36 -12.83 -18.20 1.19
C LEU A 36 -12.60 -19.71 1.35
N VAL A 37 -11.70 -20.28 0.54
CA VAL A 37 -11.50 -21.73 0.46
C VAL A 37 -10.27 -22.22 1.22
N ALA A 38 -9.28 -21.34 1.50
CA ALA A 38 -8.07 -21.71 2.22
C ALA A 38 -7.46 -20.51 2.94
N VAL A 39 -6.70 -20.80 4.01
CA VAL A 39 -5.89 -19.80 4.74
C VAL A 39 -4.49 -20.34 4.99
N CYS A 40 -3.51 -19.44 5.06
CA CYS A 40 -2.11 -19.76 5.33
C CYS A 40 -1.48 -18.76 6.29
N ASP A 41 -0.78 -19.26 7.28
CA ASP A 41 0.10 -18.47 8.17
C ASP A 41 1.16 -19.39 8.79
N LEU A 42 2.29 -18.84 9.21
CA LEU A 42 3.32 -19.61 9.91
C LEU A 42 2.88 -20.06 11.31
N SER A 43 2.04 -19.28 11.98
CA SER A 43 1.52 -19.56 13.31
C SER A 43 0.41 -20.64 13.29
N PRO A 44 0.59 -21.80 13.93
CA PRO A 44 -0.44 -22.81 14.08
C PRO A 44 -1.70 -22.31 14.79
N SER A 45 -1.53 -21.56 15.89
CA SER A 45 -2.66 -21.03 16.66
C SER A 45 -3.50 -20.04 15.86
N LEU A 46 -2.83 -19.17 15.07
CA LEU A 46 -3.51 -18.19 14.25
C LEU A 46 -4.27 -18.85 13.09
N ARG A 47 -3.66 -19.83 12.41
CA ARG A 47 -4.34 -20.64 11.38
C ARG A 47 -5.60 -21.32 11.91
N THR A 48 -5.49 -21.92 13.11
CA THR A 48 -6.62 -22.61 13.75
C THR A 48 -7.73 -21.61 14.06
N ALA A 49 -7.40 -20.54 14.78
CA ALA A 49 -8.39 -19.58 15.26
C ALA A 49 -9.10 -18.84 14.12
N ILE A 50 -8.38 -18.43 13.08
CA ILE A 50 -8.95 -17.73 11.93
C ILE A 50 -9.70 -18.72 11.03
N GLY A 51 -9.14 -19.93 10.81
CA GLY A 51 -9.82 -20.98 10.05
C GLY A 51 -11.16 -21.35 10.64
N GLU A 52 -11.26 -21.51 11.97
CA GLU A 52 -12.53 -21.76 12.66
C GLU A 52 -13.50 -20.58 12.55
N GLN A 53 -13.00 -19.34 12.75
CA GLN A 53 -13.81 -18.13 12.69
C GLN A 53 -14.47 -17.93 11.31
N TYR A 54 -13.78 -18.27 10.24
CA TYR A 54 -14.27 -18.09 8.86
C TYR A 54 -14.73 -19.39 8.19
N GLY A 55 -14.83 -20.49 8.95
CA GLY A 55 -15.37 -21.76 8.47
C GLY A 55 -14.47 -22.50 7.48
N VAL A 56 -13.15 -22.22 7.48
CA VAL A 56 -12.18 -22.92 6.63
C VAL A 56 -11.82 -24.27 7.28
N PRO A 57 -12.00 -25.41 6.58
CA PRO A 57 -11.71 -26.74 7.12
C PRO A 57 -10.23 -26.90 7.48
N GLU A 58 -9.90 -27.79 8.41
CA GLU A 58 -8.53 -27.98 8.91
C GLU A 58 -7.55 -28.34 7.79
N GLU A 59 -7.95 -29.22 6.88
CA GLU A 59 -7.17 -29.65 5.72
C GLU A 59 -6.91 -28.56 4.68
N ARG A 60 -7.55 -27.37 4.84
CA ARG A 60 -7.37 -26.17 4.02
C ARG A 60 -6.63 -25.05 4.76
N ARG A 61 -6.00 -25.36 5.89
CA ARG A 61 -5.21 -24.42 6.71
C ARG A 61 -3.73 -24.74 6.56
N TYR A 62 -3.04 -23.98 5.74
CA TYR A 62 -1.65 -24.25 5.32
C TYR A 62 -0.62 -23.50 6.16
N ALA A 63 0.55 -24.10 6.34
CA ALA A 63 1.72 -23.43 6.92
C ALA A 63 2.62 -22.81 5.83
N ASP A 64 2.53 -23.30 4.60
CA ASP A 64 3.32 -22.88 3.45
C ASP A 64 2.42 -22.32 2.35
N ALA A 65 2.71 -21.09 1.92
CA ALA A 65 1.88 -20.39 0.93
C ALA A 65 2.02 -20.99 -0.48
N GLY A 66 3.19 -21.48 -0.85
CA GLY A 66 3.40 -22.15 -2.14
C GLY A 66 2.60 -23.44 -2.24
N ARG A 67 2.56 -24.20 -1.16
CA ARG A 67 1.74 -25.38 -1.03
C ARG A 67 0.24 -25.07 -1.08
N MET A 68 -0.18 -23.98 -0.41
CA MET A 68 -1.55 -23.50 -0.50
C MET A 68 -1.94 -23.15 -1.94
N VAL A 69 -1.08 -22.42 -2.66
CA VAL A 69 -1.32 -22.09 -4.07
C VAL A 69 -1.48 -23.36 -4.91
N ALA A 70 -0.66 -24.37 -4.70
CA ALA A 70 -0.67 -25.60 -5.50
C ALA A 70 -1.86 -26.55 -5.19
N GLU A 71 -2.34 -26.60 -3.94
CA GLU A 71 -3.24 -27.64 -3.46
C GLU A 71 -4.66 -27.15 -3.12
N SER A 72 -4.85 -25.84 -2.91
CA SER A 72 -6.14 -25.30 -2.45
C SER A 72 -7.23 -25.29 -3.51
N GLY A 73 -6.86 -25.30 -4.80
CA GLY A 73 -7.82 -25.11 -5.89
C GLY A 73 -8.39 -23.68 -5.96
N ALA A 74 -7.70 -22.70 -5.31
CA ALA A 74 -8.10 -21.32 -5.39
C ALA A 74 -7.85 -20.73 -6.79
N GLU A 75 -8.75 -19.87 -7.25
CA GLU A 75 -8.62 -19.10 -8.49
C GLU A 75 -7.85 -17.81 -8.26
N GLY A 76 -7.88 -17.31 -7.01
CA GLY A 76 -7.17 -16.14 -6.56
C GLY A 76 -6.50 -16.33 -5.20
N VAL A 77 -5.34 -15.73 -5.00
CA VAL A 77 -4.64 -15.66 -3.71
C VAL A 77 -4.49 -14.21 -3.26
N VAL A 78 -4.82 -13.96 -2.00
CA VAL A 78 -4.65 -12.66 -1.34
C VAL A 78 -3.38 -12.75 -0.48
N LEU A 79 -2.37 -11.96 -0.81
CA LEU A 79 -1.07 -11.95 -0.14
C LEU A 79 -1.01 -10.77 0.84
N LEU A 80 -1.03 -11.08 2.14
CA LEU A 80 -1.03 -10.13 3.27
C LEU A 80 0.15 -10.38 4.22
N THR A 81 1.16 -11.12 3.75
CA THR A 81 2.35 -11.44 4.54
C THR A 81 3.23 -10.19 4.73
N SER A 82 4.05 -10.17 5.76
CA SER A 82 5.05 -9.10 5.92
C SER A 82 6.19 -9.25 4.92
N GLY A 83 6.79 -8.14 4.51
CA GLY A 83 7.96 -8.12 3.66
C GLY A 83 7.65 -8.11 2.16
N SER A 84 8.55 -8.69 1.36
CA SER A 84 8.34 -8.84 -0.09
C SER A 84 7.34 -9.95 -0.39
N HIS A 85 6.46 -9.71 -1.36
CA HIS A 85 5.48 -10.69 -1.82
C HIS A 85 5.95 -11.46 -3.08
N GLY A 86 7.15 -11.12 -3.60
CA GLY A 86 7.63 -11.58 -4.91
C GLY A 86 7.64 -13.08 -5.09
N ASP A 87 8.16 -13.84 -4.12
CA ASP A 87 8.32 -15.30 -4.25
C ASP A 87 6.98 -16.02 -4.38
N VAL A 88 6.01 -15.70 -3.51
CA VAL A 88 4.68 -16.34 -3.53
C VAL A 88 3.85 -15.86 -4.72
N ALA A 89 3.92 -14.58 -5.05
CA ALA A 89 3.25 -14.02 -6.21
C ALA A 89 3.76 -14.69 -7.52
N LEU A 90 5.08 -14.90 -7.63
CA LEU A 90 5.67 -15.59 -8.78
C LEU A 90 5.19 -17.04 -8.92
N GLN A 91 5.10 -17.76 -7.81
CA GLN A 91 4.58 -19.12 -7.79
C GLN A 91 3.10 -19.14 -8.22
N ALA A 92 2.28 -18.23 -7.71
CA ALA A 92 0.86 -18.12 -8.05
C ALA A 92 0.66 -17.81 -9.55
N LEU A 93 1.35 -16.82 -10.10
CA LEU A 93 1.27 -16.48 -11.52
C LEU A 93 1.66 -17.66 -12.42
N ARG A 94 2.73 -18.39 -12.08
CA ARG A 94 3.17 -19.58 -12.83
C ARG A 94 2.18 -20.75 -12.72
N ALA A 95 1.45 -20.83 -11.62
CA ALA A 95 0.36 -21.82 -11.44
C ALA A 95 -0.95 -21.39 -12.11
N GLY A 96 -1.01 -20.21 -12.74
CA GLY A 96 -2.22 -19.66 -13.36
C GLY A 96 -3.21 -19.06 -12.37
N VAL A 97 -2.84 -18.92 -11.08
CA VAL A 97 -3.65 -18.34 -10.00
C VAL A 97 -3.46 -16.82 -10.00
N SER A 98 -4.57 -16.10 -9.96
CA SER A 98 -4.54 -14.63 -9.91
C SER A 98 -4.13 -14.13 -8.51
N VAL A 99 -3.45 -13.00 -8.44
CA VAL A 99 -2.86 -12.48 -7.21
C VAL A 99 -3.46 -11.12 -6.85
N PHE A 100 -4.06 -11.02 -5.67
CA PHE A 100 -4.27 -9.77 -4.96
C PHE A 100 -3.08 -9.58 -4.02
N CYS A 101 -2.25 -8.58 -4.27
CA CYS A 101 -0.99 -8.39 -3.57
C CYS A 101 -1.04 -7.13 -2.72
N GLU A 102 -0.94 -7.24 -1.40
CA GLU A 102 -0.70 -6.08 -0.56
C GLU A 102 0.63 -5.41 -0.90
N LYS A 103 0.68 -4.11 -0.63
CA LYS A 103 1.93 -3.34 -0.81
C LYS A 103 2.95 -3.69 0.31
N PRO A 104 4.25 -3.61 0.05
CA PRO A 104 4.85 -3.34 -1.26
C PRO A 104 4.79 -4.59 -2.15
N LEU A 105 4.77 -4.39 -3.46
CA LEU A 105 4.82 -5.52 -4.41
C LEU A 105 6.03 -6.42 -4.11
N THR A 106 7.21 -5.81 -4.10
CA THR A 106 8.51 -6.46 -3.85
C THR A 106 9.48 -5.46 -3.21
N PHE A 107 10.65 -5.92 -2.79
CA PHE A 107 11.73 -5.05 -2.31
C PHE A 107 12.66 -4.61 -3.45
N THR A 108 12.74 -5.39 -4.51
CA THR A 108 13.70 -5.17 -5.60
C THR A 108 13.01 -5.05 -6.95
N VAL A 109 13.64 -4.32 -7.85
CA VAL A 109 13.20 -4.23 -9.25
C VAL A 109 13.34 -5.59 -9.95
N ALA A 110 14.34 -6.38 -9.60
CA ALA A 110 14.56 -7.71 -10.19
C ALA A 110 13.40 -8.68 -9.89
N GLU A 111 12.86 -8.66 -8.66
CA GLU A 111 11.66 -9.43 -8.33
C GLU A 111 10.45 -8.96 -9.17
N ALA A 112 10.24 -7.64 -9.28
CA ALA A 112 9.15 -7.09 -10.10
C ALA A 112 9.31 -7.44 -11.59
N ASP A 113 10.53 -7.45 -12.11
CA ASP A 113 10.83 -7.88 -13.49
C ASP A 113 10.52 -9.37 -13.70
N ALA A 114 10.78 -10.22 -12.71
CA ALA A 114 10.42 -11.64 -12.74
C ALA A 114 8.91 -11.85 -12.73
N LEU A 115 8.16 -11.08 -11.93
CA LEU A 115 6.70 -11.09 -11.94
C LEU A 115 6.14 -10.66 -13.30
N ALA A 116 6.68 -9.57 -13.87
CA ALA A 116 6.27 -9.09 -15.19
C ALA A 116 6.56 -10.10 -16.31
N ALA A 117 7.62 -10.89 -16.19
CA ALA A 117 7.89 -11.98 -17.11
C ALA A 117 6.84 -13.11 -16.99
N ALA A 118 6.52 -13.53 -15.76
CA ALA A 118 5.54 -14.56 -15.51
C ALA A 118 4.11 -14.13 -15.95
N GLU A 119 3.74 -12.88 -15.73
CA GLU A 119 2.43 -12.36 -16.20
C GLU A 119 2.33 -12.33 -17.73
N ARG A 120 3.42 -12.01 -18.42
CA ARG A 120 3.46 -12.11 -19.90
C ARG A 120 3.31 -13.55 -20.39
N GLU A 121 3.92 -14.52 -19.71
CA GLU A 121 3.75 -15.94 -20.00
C GLU A 121 2.33 -16.42 -19.75
N LEU A 122 1.68 -15.88 -18.69
CA LEU A 122 0.28 -16.13 -18.37
C LEU A 122 -0.68 -15.61 -19.48
N GLY A 123 -0.30 -14.56 -20.22
CA GLY A 123 -1.04 -14.00 -21.33
C GLY A 123 -2.31 -13.22 -20.97
N ARG A 124 -2.49 -12.88 -19.69
CA ARG A 124 -3.59 -12.06 -19.16
C ARG A 124 -3.12 -11.28 -17.94
N PRO A 125 -3.84 -10.21 -17.50
CA PRO A 125 -3.60 -9.61 -16.20
C PRO A 125 -3.70 -10.66 -15.11
N GLY A 126 -2.69 -10.78 -14.29
CA GLY A 126 -2.59 -11.82 -13.27
C GLY A 126 -2.41 -11.28 -11.87
N LEU A 127 -2.03 -9.99 -11.72
CA LEU A 127 -1.79 -9.40 -10.41
C LEU A 127 -2.41 -8.00 -10.29
N LEU A 128 -3.24 -7.83 -9.24
CA LEU A 128 -3.66 -6.52 -8.72
C LEU A 128 -2.79 -6.17 -7.52
N LEU A 129 -2.16 -5.00 -7.57
CA LEU A 129 -1.42 -4.43 -6.44
C LEU A 129 -2.35 -3.53 -5.62
N ALA A 130 -2.52 -3.87 -4.35
CA ALA A 130 -3.47 -3.25 -3.45
C ALA A 130 -2.99 -1.87 -2.97
N TYR A 131 -3.33 -0.86 -3.74
CA TYR A 131 -3.21 0.55 -3.40
C TYR A 131 -4.59 1.12 -3.11
N MET A 132 -5.15 0.83 -1.93
CA MET A 132 -6.52 1.16 -1.56
C MET A 132 -6.88 2.62 -1.84
N LYS A 133 -5.95 3.57 -1.73
CA LYS A 133 -6.21 4.99 -1.99
C LYS A 133 -6.52 5.27 -3.47
N GLU A 134 -6.01 4.47 -4.40
CA GLU A 134 -6.37 4.57 -5.82
C GLU A 134 -7.82 4.13 -6.09
N HIS A 135 -8.43 3.40 -5.14
CA HIS A 135 -9.80 2.92 -5.18
C HIS A 135 -10.76 3.76 -4.30
N ASP A 136 -10.28 4.87 -3.74
CA ASP A 136 -11.08 5.78 -2.93
C ASP A 136 -11.92 6.73 -3.81
N GLU A 137 -13.20 6.85 -3.48
CA GLU A 137 -14.14 7.66 -4.27
C GLU A 137 -13.82 9.16 -4.25
N ALA A 138 -13.22 9.68 -3.16
CA ALA A 138 -12.79 11.08 -3.12
C ALA A 138 -11.56 11.30 -4.02
N VAL A 139 -10.71 10.29 -4.17
CA VAL A 139 -9.60 10.31 -5.14
C VAL A 139 -10.12 10.23 -6.57
N TRP A 140 -11.16 9.47 -6.84
CA TRP A 140 -11.79 9.46 -8.16
C TRP A 140 -12.41 10.82 -8.51
N GLN A 141 -13.05 11.47 -7.54
CA GLN A 141 -13.55 12.84 -7.70
C GLN A 141 -12.44 13.86 -7.91
N LEU A 142 -11.32 13.74 -7.17
CA LEU A 142 -10.13 14.57 -7.39
C LEU A 142 -9.62 14.40 -8.83
N ARG A 143 -9.44 13.15 -9.28
CA ARG A 143 -8.97 12.84 -10.64
C ARG A 143 -9.85 13.49 -11.72
N SER A 144 -11.18 13.33 -11.61
CA SER A 144 -12.11 13.94 -12.55
C SER A 144 -12.02 15.47 -12.59
N ARG A 145 -11.77 16.11 -11.46
CA ARG A 145 -11.61 17.58 -11.41
C ARG A 145 -10.27 18.02 -11.98
N LEU A 146 -9.21 17.22 -11.84
CA LEU A 146 -7.89 17.52 -12.42
C LEU A 146 -7.90 17.54 -13.94
N GLU A 147 -8.79 16.82 -14.61
CA GLU A 147 -8.94 16.83 -16.07
C GLU A 147 -9.23 18.24 -16.64
N GLY A 148 -9.77 19.15 -15.84
CA GLY A 148 -10.05 20.55 -16.22
C GLY A 148 -8.99 21.55 -15.77
N ILE A 149 -7.87 21.10 -15.20
CA ILE A 149 -6.81 21.95 -14.62
C ILE A 149 -5.49 21.70 -15.35
N ASP A 150 -5.03 22.70 -16.09
CA ASP A 150 -3.78 22.64 -16.88
C ASP A 150 -2.60 23.37 -16.24
N ASP A 151 -2.81 24.09 -15.13
CA ASP A 151 -1.81 24.93 -14.48
C ASP A 151 -1.51 24.51 -13.02
N VAL A 152 -1.44 23.21 -12.74
CA VAL A 152 -1.00 22.69 -11.44
C VAL A 152 0.40 23.25 -11.11
N ARG A 153 0.55 23.85 -9.93
CA ARG A 153 1.80 24.50 -9.47
C ARG A 153 2.53 23.65 -8.45
N ALA A 154 1.82 23.13 -7.47
CA ALA A 154 2.40 22.32 -6.42
C ALA A 154 1.42 21.23 -5.97
N VAL A 155 2.00 20.11 -5.54
CA VAL A 155 1.27 19.04 -4.84
C VAL A 155 1.99 18.77 -3.51
N GLU A 156 1.25 18.86 -2.43
CA GLU A 156 1.76 18.64 -1.08
C GLU A 156 1.07 17.45 -0.43
N VAL A 157 1.86 16.53 0.12
CA VAL A 157 1.39 15.42 0.92
C VAL A 157 1.93 15.57 2.33
N SER A 158 1.08 15.39 3.32
CA SER A 158 1.45 15.38 4.73
C SER A 158 0.83 14.19 5.43
N VAL A 159 1.66 13.37 6.06
CA VAL A 159 1.26 12.20 6.85
C VAL A 159 1.68 12.42 8.30
N LEU A 160 0.71 12.41 9.22
CA LEU A 160 0.92 12.44 10.66
C LEU A 160 0.63 11.02 11.19
N HIS A 161 1.71 10.29 11.49
CA HIS A 161 1.66 8.85 11.73
C HIS A 161 1.90 8.54 13.21
N PRO A 162 0.85 8.22 14.00
CA PRO A 162 1.00 7.69 15.36
C PRO A 162 1.52 6.25 15.34
N THR A 163 1.66 5.63 16.50
CA THR A 163 2.06 4.22 16.60
C THR A 163 1.04 3.31 15.89
N GLY A 164 1.49 2.18 15.33
CA GLY A 164 0.60 1.17 14.78
C GLY A 164 -0.36 0.58 15.82
N GLU A 165 0.09 0.46 17.08
CA GLU A 165 -0.73 0.00 18.19
C GLU A 165 -1.92 0.93 18.43
N SER A 166 -1.71 2.25 18.47
CA SER A 166 -2.80 3.22 18.66
C SER A 166 -3.79 3.21 17.50
N GLN A 167 -3.31 3.03 16.27
CA GLN A 167 -4.17 2.95 15.09
C GLN A 167 -5.04 1.70 15.04
N LEU A 168 -4.64 0.62 15.70
CA LEU A 168 -5.32 -0.69 15.68
C LEU A 168 -6.03 -1.01 16.99
N ALA A 169 -5.93 -0.16 18.01
CA ALA A 169 -6.48 -0.41 19.33
C ALA A 169 -8.00 -0.71 19.33
N PHE A 170 -8.74 -0.12 18.39
CA PHE A 170 -10.18 -0.36 18.25
C PHE A 170 -10.52 -1.71 17.61
N ALA A 171 -9.59 -2.32 16.88
CA ALA A 171 -9.89 -3.49 16.02
C ALA A 171 -9.99 -4.81 16.80
N ASN A 172 -9.66 -4.81 18.09
CA ASN A 172 -9.72 -6.00 18.95
C ASN A 172 -9.07 -7.23 18.32
N LEU A 173 -7.85 -7.03 17.80
CA LEU A 173 -7.09 -8.07 17.12
C LEU A 173 -6.68 -9.19 18.08
N ARG A 174 -6.49 -10.38 17.56
CA ARG A 174 -5.84 -11.45 18.32
C ARG A 174 -4.42 -11.03 18.66
N PRO A 175 -3.90 -11.40 19.84
CA PRO A 175 -2.51 -11.13 20.20
C PRO A 175 -1.54 -11.61 19.14
N ALA A 176 -0.38 -10.95 19.03
CA ALA A 176 0.68 -11.41 18.16
C ALA A 176 1.08 -12.86 18.50
N PRO A 177 1.22 -13.74 17.50
CA PRO A 177 1.50 -15.14 17.75
C PRO A 177 2.92 -15.32 18.33
N THR A 178 3.07 -16.28 19.24
CA THR A 178 4.36 -16.65 19.85
C THR A 178 4.78 -18.08 19.50
N ASP A 179 4.03 -18.76 18.63
CA ASP A 179 4.17 -20.17 18.29
C ASP A 179 4.72 -20.42 16.87
N ILE A 180 5.27 -19.39 16.24
CA ILE A 180 6.04 -19.54 14.98
C ILE A 180 7.36 -20.24 15.32
N SER A 181 7.68 -21.29 14.57
CA SER A 181 8.93 -22.03 14.79
C SER A 181 10.17 -21.13 14.57
N ALA A 182 11.25 -21.41 15.30
CA ALA A 182 12.49 -20.66 15.13
C ALA A 182 13.08 -20.79 13.72
N ASP A 183 12.90 -21.95 13.10
CA ASP A 183 13.38 -22.24 11.74
C ASP A 183 12.58 -21.45 10.69
N ASP A 184 11.26 -21.44 10.78
CA ASP A 184 10.40 -20.69 9.86
C ASP A 184 10.63 -19.18 9.99
N GLY A 185 10.65 -18.67 11.23
CA GLY A 185 10.94 -17.26 11.48
C GLY A 185 12.37 -16.86 11.09
N GLY A 186 13.32 -17.79 11.21
CA GLY A 186 14.71 -17.63 10.76
C GLY A 186 14.80 -17.53 9.24
N SER A 187 14.11 -18.40 8.53
CA SER A 187 14.10 -18.45 7.07
C SER A 187 13.50 -17.17 6.48
N VAL A 188 12.39 -16.67 7.01
CA VAL A 188 11.77 -15.40 6.58
C VAL A 188 12.72 -14.23 6.80
N ARG A 189 13.38 -14.16 7.97
CA ARG A 189 14.36 -13.09 8.23
C ARG A 189 15.54 -13.16 7.28
N ALA A 190 16.12 -14.33 7.07
CA ALA A 190 17.26 -14.51 6.17
C ALA A 190 16.91 -14.08 4.74
N ARG A 191 15.72 -14.45 4.26
CA ARG A 191 15.23 -14.03 2.94
C ARG A 191 15.01 -12.52 2.85
N THR A 192 14.45 -11.91 3.89
CA THR A 192 14.26 -10.45 3.98
C THR A 192 15.61 -9.73 3.91
N GLU A 193 16.61 -10.18 4.67
CA GLU A 193 17.96 -9.59 4.64
C GLU A 193 18.63 -9.73 3.27
N GLU A 194 18.51 -10.89 2.62
CA GLU A 194 19.02 -11.10 1.25
C GLU A 194 18.41 -10.08 0.26
N LEU A 195 17.08 -9.86 0.34
CA LEU A 195 16.39 -8.92 -0.53
C LEU A 195 16.74 -7.46 -0.23
N LEU A 196 16.95 -7.12 1.04
CA LEU A 196 17.45 -5.81 1.45
C LEU A 196 18.89 -5.57 0.99
N ASP A 197 19.75 -6.59 1.05
CA ASP A 197 21.09 -6.54 0.46
C ASP A 197 21.06 -6.30 -1.04
N ALA A 198 20.14 -6.95 -1.75
CA ALA A 198 19.95 -6.77 -3.17
C ALA A 198 19.41 -5.38 -3.52
N ALA A 199 18.54 -4.81 -2.69
CA ALA A 199 17.93 -3.50 -2.90
C ALA A 199 18.85 -2.33 -2.57
N LEU A 200 19.60 -2.43 -1.46
CA LEU A 200 20.34 -1.32 -0.85
C LEU A 200 21.87 -1.51 -0.90
N GLY A 201 22.33 -2.72 -1.16
CA GLY A 201 23.73 -3.15 -1.02
C GLY A 201 24.02 -3.75 0.37
N PRO A 202 25.00 -4.68 0.44
CA PRO A 202 25.30 -5.44 1.67
C PRO A 202 25.87 -4.59 2.81
N GLY A 203 26.30 -3.35 2.52
CA GLY A 203 26.82 -2.40 3.51
C GLY A 203 25.77 -1.45 4.09
N ALA A 204 24.50 -1.57 3.71
CA ALA A 204 23.46 -0.71 4.23
C ALA A 204 23.27 -0.88 5.75
N SER A 205 23.21 0.25 6.47
CA SER A 205 23.02 0.23 7.93
C SER A 205 21.67 -0.36 8.32
N PRO A 206 21.53 -0.93 9.53
CA PRO A 206 20.24 -1.40 10.03
C PRO A 206 19.14 -0.33 9.97
N SER A 207 19.46 0.92 10.31
CA SER A 207 18.54 2.05 10.23
C SER A 207 18.03 2.29 8.81
N LEU A 208 18.92 2.22 7.81
CA LEU A 208 18.56 2.41 6.41
C LEU A 208 17.66 1.26 5.91
N ARG A 209 17.92 0.02 6.34
CA ARG A 209 17.09 -1.15 6.03
C ARG A 209 15.68 -1.00 6.58
N GLU A 210 15.55 -0.62 7.85
CA GLU A 210 14.26 -0.37 8.49
C GLU A 210 13.53 0.80 7.84
N LEU A 211 14.23 1.90 7.56
CA LEU A 211 13.66 3.05 6.88
C LEU A 211 13.09 2.68 5.50
N TYR A 212 13.85 1.88 4.73
CA TYR A 212 13.39 1.40 3.43
C TYR A 212 12.16 0.49 3.53
N ALA A 213 12.24 -0.56 4.36
CA ALA A 213 11.20 -1.57 4.47
C ALA A 213 9.90 -1.01 5.10
N HIS A 214 10.02 -0.22 6.17
CA HIS A 214 8.86 0.15 7.00
C HIS A 214 8.35 1.57 6.75
N VAL A 215 9.19 2.52 6.35
CA VAL A 215 8.75 3.89 6.06
C VAL A 215 8.56 4.10 4.57
N VAL A 216 9.60 3.87 3.76
CA VAL A 216 9.53 4.17 2.32
C VAL A 216 8.57 3.20 1.63
N LEU A 217 8.78 1.88 1.75
CA LEU A 217 7.90 0.85 1.18
C LEU A 217 6.66 0.55 2.04
N GLY A 218 6.72 0.84 3.34
CA GLY A 218 5.61 0.58 4.26
C GLY A 218 4.54 1.67 4.25
N SER A 219 4.91 2.94 4.06
CA SER A 219 4.02 4.08 4.15
C SER A 219 4.10 5.01 2.95
N LEU A 220 5.26 5.63 2.67
CA LEU A 220 5.43 6.60 1.59
C LEU A 220 5.08 6.05 0.20
N VAL A 221 5.11 4.74 0.02
CA VAL A 221 4.69 4.09 -1.23
C VAL A 221 3.22 4.38 -1.57
N HIS A 222 2.35 4.59 -0.59
CA HIS A 222 0.96 5.01 -0.83
C HIS A 222 0.88 6.41 -1.45
N ASP A 223 1.77 7.30 -1.04
CA ASP A 223 1.82 8.68 -1.55
C ASP A 223 2.46 8.73 -2.93
N THR A 224 3.55 7.97 -3.14
CA THR A 224 4.17 7.86 -4.47
C THR A 224 3.23 7.21 -5.48
N SER A 225 2.43 6.21 -5.07
CA SER A 225 1.42 5.59 -5.94
C SER A 225 0.32 6.57 -6.32
N LEU A 226 -0.17 7.39 -5.37
CA LEU A 226 -1.14 8.44 -5.68
C LEU A 226 -0.57 9.49 -6.63
N LEU A 227 0.67 9.95 -6.41
CA LEU A 227 1.32 10.89 -7.34
C LEU A 227 1.48 10.27 -8.73
N ARG A 228 1.78 8.97 -8.82
CA ARG A 228 1.82 8.25 -10.10
C ARG A 228 0.44 8.16 -10.73
N ALA A 229 -0.56 7.76 -9.98
CA ALA A 229 -1.92 7.56 -10.49
C ALA A 229 -2.58 8.87 -10.96
N LEU A 230 -2.31 9.98 -10.28
CA LEU A 230 -2.93 11.29 -10.56
C LEU A 230 -2.13 12.14 -11.55
N PHE A 231 -0.80 12.04 -11.54
CA PHE A 231 0.07 12.96 -12.28
C PHE A 231 1.15 12.26 -13.12
N GLY A 232 1.20 10.92 -13.15
CA GLY A 232 2.25 10.17 -13.87
C GLY A 232 3.55 9.97 -13.06
N GLY A 233 3.56 10.31 -11.77
CA GLY A 233 4.68 10.10 -10.86
C GLY A 233 5.74 11.19 -10.88
N LEU A 234 6.74 11.05 -10.01
CA LEU A 234 7.89 11.96 -9.94
C LEU A 234 8.85 11.72 -11.09
N THR A 235 9.00 12.69 -11.98
CA THR A 235 10.04 12.65 -13.04
C THR A 235 11.44 12.81 -12.47
N VAL A 236 11.55 13.63 -11.43
CA VAL A 236 12.78 13.86 -10.66
C VAL A 236 12.46 13.78 -9.19
N VAL A 237 13.26 13.04 -8.42
CA VAL A 237 13.36 13.14 -6.96
C VAL A 237 14.63 13.93 -6.70
N ASP A 238 14.52 15.17 -6.27
CA ASP A 238 15.64 16.10 -6.15
C ASP A 238 16.09 16.36 -4.71
N GLY A 239 15.36 15.86 -3.72
CA GLY A 239 15.75 15.90 -2.32
C GLY A 239 14.98 14.89 -1.48
N ALA A 240 15.68 14.34 -0.49
CA ALA A 240 15.07 13.56 0.60
C ALA A 240 15.85 13.88 1.89
N ARG A 241 15.14 14.09 2.99
CA ARG A 241 15.73 14.44 4.30
C ARG A 241 15.10 13.64 5.41
N LEU A 242 15.92 13.30 6.41
CA LEU A 242 15.52 12.62 7.63
C LEU A 242 15.87 13.50 8.84
N TRP A 243 14.92 13.67 9.76
CA TRP A 243 15.16 14.39 11.02
C TRP A 243 14.27 13.85 12.16
N PRO A 244 14.65 14.07 13.45
CA PRO A 244 15.95 14.60 13.88
C PRO A 244 17.09 13.64 13.51
N ALA A 245 18.30 14.18 13.38
CA ALA A 245 19.48 13.36 13.16
C ALA A 245 19.71 12.39 14.32
N GLY A 246 20.12 11.15 14.03
CA GLY A 246 20.39 10.13 15.04
C GLY A 246 19.18 9.33 15.50
N THR A 247 18.12 9.27 14.68
CA THR A 247 16.99 8.35 14.91
C THR A 247 17.46 6.91 15.13
N ARG A 248 16.80 6.22 16.06
CA ARG A 248 17.19 4.84 16.44
C ARG A 248 16.33 3.83 15.69
N PRO A 249 16.94 2.79 15.09
CA PRO A 249 16.19 1.68 14.53
C PRO A 249 15.19 1.09 15.52
N GLY A 250 13.99 0.81 15.08
CA GLY A 250 12.99 0.06 15.83
C GLY A 250 12.22 0.83 16.92
N ALA A 251 12.60 2.10 17.22
CA ALA A 251 11.91 2.88 18.25
C ALA A 251 11.27 4.17 17.70
N ASP A 252 12.04 4.95 16.95
CA ASP A 252 11.61 6.21 16.35
C ASP A 252 12.30 6.37 14.99
N PRO A 253 11.59 6.11 13.90
CA PRO A 253 12.13 6.25 12.55
C PRO A 253 12.34 7.71 12.13
N GLY A 254 11.92 8.68 12.95
CA GLY A 254 12.00 10.10 12.64
C GLY A 254 10.95 10.58 11.65
N SER A 255 11.20 11.74 11.08
CA SER A 255 10.38 12.31 10.01
C SER A 255 11.14 12.32 8.70
N VAL A 256 10.42 12.08 7.61
CA VAL A 256 11.00 12.07 6.24
C VAL A 256 10.32 13.13 5.40
N GLU A 257 11.08 13.94 4.71
CA GLU A 257 10.60 14.82 3.64
C GLU A 257 11.21 14.37 2.31
N VAL A 258 10.39 14.35 1.27
CA VAL A 258 10.80 14.09 -0.11
C VAL A 258 10.31 15.21 -0.99
N THR A 259 11.20 15.75 -1.83
CA THR A 259 10.87 16.77 -2.83
C THR A 259 11.17 16.28 -4.23
N GLY A 260 10.35 16.72 -5.19
CA GLY A 260 10.52 16.31 -6.56
C GLY A 260 9.73 17.17 -7.55
N THR A 261 9.78 16.76 -8.81
CA THR A 261 9.08 17.41 -9.91
C THR A 261 8.16 16.40 -10.59
N LEU A 262 6.92 16.82 -10.83
CA LEU A 262 5.91 16.07 -11.57
C LEU A 262 6.00 16.35 -13.09
N PRO A 263 5.42 15.53 -13.96
CA PRO A 263 5.22 15.87 -15.35
C PRO A 263 4.53 17.24 -15.48
N GLY A 264 4.97 18.06 -16.45
CA GLY A 264 4.47 19.43 -16.58
C GLY A 264 5.19 20.48 -15.70
N GLY A 265 6.12 20.06 -14.83
CA GLY A 265 7.00 20.96 -14.06
C GLY A 265 6.43 21.38 -12.69
N ALA A 266 5.25 20.91 -12.30
CA ALA A 266 4.73 21.15 -10.95
C ALA A 266 5.66 20.55 -9.88
N ARG A 267 5.76 21.25 -8.73
CA ARG A 267 6.58 20.76 -7.60
C ARG A 267 5.76 19.84 -6.72
N ALA A 268 6.39 18.75 -6.27
CA ALA A 268 5.82 17.84 -5.26
C ALA A 268 6.66 17.89 -3.98
N ARG A 269 5.97 17.89 -2.84
CA ARG A 269 6.57 17.71 -1.52
C ARG A 269 5.74 16.71 -0.75
N MET A 270 6.39 15.67 -0.21
CA MET A 270 5.79 14.68 0.69
C MET A 270 6.50 14.80 2.03
N SER A 271 5.74 14.91 3.11
CA SER A 271 6.26 14.96 4.49
C SER A 271 5.58 13.87 5.31
N TRP A 272 6.37 12.95 5.82
CA TRP A 272 5.92 11.88 6.70
C TRP A 272 6.51 12.08 8.09
N HIS A 273 5.65 12.15 9.10
CA HIS A 273 6.05 12.43 10.48
C HIS A 273 5.66 11.27 11.38
N TYR A 274 6.65 10.63 12.01
CA TYR A 274 6.37 9.72 13.10
C TYR A 274 6.13 10.50 14.39
N LEU A 275 4.92 10.42 14.90
CA LEU A 275 4.44 11.16 16.06
C LEU A 275 3.74 10.19 17.00
N PRO A 276 4.49 9.42 17.84
CA PRO A 276 3.94 8.28 18.57
C PRO A 276 2.73 8.60 19.43
N ASP A 277 2.70 9.79 20.03
CA ASP A 277 1.60 10.25 20.92
C ASP A 277 0.56 11.11 20.19
N TYR A 278 0.60 11.18 18.86
CA TYR A 278 -0.38 11.96 18.09
C TYR A 278 -1.77 11.32 18.21
N PRO A 279 -2.84 12.11 18.42
CA PRO A 279 -4.15 11.57 18.82
C PRO A 279 -4.81 10.70 17.75
N ALA A 280 -4.57 10.95 16.48
CA ALA A 280 -5.15 10.17 15.38
C ALA A 280 -4.32 10.29 14.11
N TYR A 281 -4.23 9.22 13.34
CA TYR A 281 -3.66 9.26 11.99
C TYR A 281 -4.39 10.31 11.14
N THR A 282 -3.62 11.12 10.44
CA THR A 282 -4.15 12.08 9.48
C THR A 282 -3.23 12.14 8.28
N GLU A 283 -3.80 12.10 7.10
CA GLU A 283 -3.06 12.26 5.86
C GLU A 283 -3.82 13.21 4.95
N THR A 284 -3.09 14.11 4.30
CA THR A 284 -3.64 15.06 3.35
C THR A 284 -2.83 15.06 2.08
N LEU A 285 -3.52 15.15 0.93
CA LEU A 285 -2.94 15.45 -0.36
C LEU A 285 -3.60 16.73 -0.88
N THR A 286 -2.83 17.78 -1.07
CA THR A 286 -3.31 19.08 -1.56
C THR A 286 -2.69 19.42 -2.91
N VAL A 287 -3.53 19.70 -3.89
CA VAL A 287 -3.15 20.20 -5.21
C VAL A 287 -3.39 21.70 -5.26
N HIS A 288 -2.36 22.49 -5.56
CA HIS A 288 -2.44 23.92 -5.76
C HIS A 288 -2.33 24.24 -7.25
N HIS A 289 -3.26 25.06 -7.73
CA HIS A 289 -3.27 25.58 -9.11
C HIS A 289 -3.57 27.07 -9.13
N GLY A 290 -3.50 27.71 -10.29
CA GLY A 290 -3.58 29.17 -10.38
C GLY A 290 -4.91 29.78 -9.94
N ARG A 291 -5.95 28.97 -9.76
CA ARG A 291 -7.29 29.44 -9.39
C ARG A 291 -7.81 28.88 -8.07
N GLY A 292 -7.04 28.03 -7.37
CA GLY A 292 -7.51 27.47 -6.12
C GLY A 292 -6.73 26.23 -5.66
N SER A 293 -7.40 25.40 -4.88
CA SER A 293 -6.81 24.17 -4.39
C SER A 293 -7.86 23.04 -4.25
N LEU A 294 -7.34 21.80 -4.32
CA LEU A 294 -8.10 20.59 -4.05
C LEU A 294 -7.36 19.81 -2.97
N THR A 295 -8.04 19.52 -1.86
CA THR A 295 -7.44 18.80 -0.74
C THR A 295 -8.22 17.53 -0.44
N VAL A 296 -7.57 16.38 -0.55
CA VAL A 296 -8.10 15.11 -0.02
C VAL A 296 -7.55 14.91 1.38
N THR A 297 -8.43 14.56 2.33
CA THR A 297 -8.07 14.19 3.69
C THR A 297 -8.49 12.75 3.93
N PHE A 298 -7.53 11.90 4.25
CA PHE A 298 -7.73 10.51 4.62
C PHE A 298 -7.74 10.38 6.14
N GLY A 299 -8.61 9.52 6.66
CA GLY A 299 -8.60 9.13 8.06
C GLY A 299 -7.71 7.92 8.33
N THR A 300 -7.86 7.33 9.52
CA THR A 300 -7.16 6.11 9.94
C THR A 300 -7.46 4.96 8.97
N PRO A 301 -6.45 4.36 8.34
CA PRO A 301 -6.64 3.43 7.22
C PRO A 301 -7.37 2.13 7.59
N TYR A 302 -7.35 1.73 8.87
CA TYR A 302 -7.95 0.48 9.34
C TYR A 302 -9.40 0.61 9.79
N VAL A 303 -9.95 1.83 9.78
CA VAL A 303 -11.37 2.09 10.13
C VAL A 303 -12.22 1.94 8.88
N LEU A 304 -12.90 0.79 8.76
CA LEU A 304 -13.76 0.50 7.62
C LEU A 304 -14.89 1.52 7.49
N ASN A 305 -15.16 1.92 6.25
CA ASN A 305 -16.14 2.95 5.91
C ASN A 305 -15.87 4.32 6.56
N GLY A 306 -14.61 4.58 6.94
CA GLY A 306 -14.17 5.91 7.36
C GLY A 306 -14.28 6.89 6.19
N ALA A 307 -14.95 8.03 6.41
CA ALA A 307 -15.16 8.98 5.32
C ALA A 307 -13.86 9.67 4.91
N THR A 308 -13.48 9.54 3.65
CA THR A 308 -12.48 10.39 2.99
C THR A 308 -13.17 11.67 2.50
N ARG A 309 -12.51 12.80 2.62
CA ARG A 309 -13.06 14.10 2.29
C ARG A 309 -12.23 14.79 1.21
N LEU A 310 -12.87 15.21 0.12
CA LEU A 310 -12.30 16.13 -0.85
C LEU A 310 -12.88 17.53 -0.61
N GLU A 311 -12.03 18.52 -0.33
CA GLU A 311 -12.39 19.94 -0.31
C GLU A 311 -11.82 20.62 -1.56
N VAL A 312 -12.66 21.42 -2.22
CA VAL A 312 -12.28 22.23 -3.37
C VAL A 312 -12.50 23.70 -3.02
N VAL A 313 -11.47 24.52 -3.18
CA VAL A 313 -11.49 25.97 -2.95
C VAL A 313 -11.31 26.65 -4.28
N GLU A 314 -12.26 27.50 -4.65
CA GLU A 314 -12.28 28.25 -5.92
C GLU A 314 -12.64 29.72 -5.67
N PRO A 315 -12.26 30.66 -6.56
CA PRO A 315 -12.72 32.03 -6.47
C PRO A 315 -14.26 32.10 -6.57
N ALA A 316 -14.86 32.98 -5.82
CA ALA A 316 -16.29 33.24 -5.95
C ALA A 316 -16.65 33.67 -7.38
N PRO A 317 -17.86 33.35 -7.89
CA PRO A 317 -18.31 33.73 -9.23
C PRO A 317 -18.18 35.22 -9.46
N ALA A 318 -17.95 35.62 -10.72
CA ALA A 318 -17.90 37.03 -11.11
C ALA A 318 -19.20 37.74 -10.75
N GLY A 319 -19.12 38.94 -10.19
CA GLY A 319 -20.25 39.70 -9.72
C GLY A 319 -20.64 39.53 -8.25
N THR A 320 -19.96 38.63 -7.53
CA THR A 320 -20.03 38.54 -6.06
C THR A 320 -18.97 39.46 -5.40
N VAL A 321 -18.76 39.35 -4.10
CA VAL A 321 -17.79 40.18 -3.38
C VAL A 321 -16.39 39.96 -3.92
N ALA A 322 -15.62 41.03 -4.17
CA ALA A 322 -14.24 40.95 -4.62
C ALA A 322 -13.38 40.21 -3.58
N GLY A 323 -12.61 39.22 -4.03
CA GLY A 323 -11.76 38.38 -3.17
C GLY A 323 -12.52 37.30 -2.40
N GLY A 324 -13.82 37.08 -2.72
CA GLY A 324 -14.58 35.97 -2.14
C GLY A 324 -14.10 34.61 -2.65
N GLU A 325 -14.29 33.58 -1.83
CA GLU A 325 -14.03 32.18 -2.18
C GLU A 325 -15.29 31.33 -2.02
N VAL A 326 -15.35 30.24 -2.77
CA VAL A 326 -16.34 29.15 -2.61
C VAL A 326 -15.61 27.90 -2.20
N ARG A 327 -16.14 27.24 -1.19
CA ARG A 327 -15.67 25.90 -0.76
C ARG A 327 -16.75 24.87 -1.05
N SER A 328 -16.41 23.85 -1.79
CA SER A 328 -17.27 22.66 -1.96
C SER A 328 -16.61 21.45 -1.36
N VAL A 329 -17.42 20.59 -0.76
CA VAL A 329 -16.93 19.39 -0.06
C VAL A 329 -17.65 18.18 -0.62
N PHE A 330 -16.88 17.18 -0.99
CA PHE A 330 -17.34 15.83 -1.29
C PHE A 330 -16.87 14.90 -0.18
N THR A 331 -17.76 14.04 0.30
CA THR A 331 -17.45 12.95 1.23
C THR A 331 -18.10 11.67 0.75
N SER A 332 -17.43 10.55 0.96
CA SER A 332 -18.00 9.23 0.71
C SER A 332 -17.71 8.31 1.88
N THR A 333 -18.61 7.37 2.12
CA THR A 333 -18.42 6.22 3.02
C THR A 333 -18.20 4.93 2.23
N GLY A 334 -17.95 5.03 0.93
CA GLY A 334 -17.50 3.92 0.10
C GLY A 334 -16.17 3.39 0.65
N GLU A 335 -16.07 2.06 0.74
CA GLU A 335 -14.89 1.41 1.31
C GLU A 335 -13.84 1.16 0.24
N SER A 336 -12.70 1.84 0.34
CA SER A 336 -11.64 1.75 -0.68
C SER A 336 -11.05 0.33 -0.80
N PHE A 337 -10.88 -0.37 0.31
CA PHE A 337 -10.43 -1.77 0.31
C PHE A 337 -11.48 -2.73 -0.29
N GLU A 338 -12.77 -2.42 -0.14
CA GLU A 338 -13.82 -3.21 -0.79
C GLU A 338 -13.87 -2.94 -2.29
N ASN A 339 -13.64 -1.70 -2.70
CA ASN A 339 -13.58 -1.33 -4.11
C ASN A 339 -12.39 -2.01 -4.83
N GLU A 340 -11.23 -2.15 -4.17
CA GLU A 340 -10.10 -2.89 -4.76
C GLU A 340 -10.36 -4.41 -4.83
N LEU A 341 -11.04 -4.99 -3.85
CA LEU A 341 -11.49 -6.39 -3.93
C LEU A 341 -12.46 -6.59 -5.10
N ALA A 342 -13.40 -5.67 -5.31
CA ALA A 342 -14.30 -5.72 -6.46
C ALA A 342 -13.56 -5.55 -7.80
N ASP A 343 -12.50 -4.75 -7.84
CA ASP A 343 -11.61 -4.61 -9.00
C ASP A 343 -10.86 -5.92 -9.28
N PHE A 344 -10.36 -6.58 -8.22
CA PHE A 344 -9.73 -7.88 -8.31
C PHE A 344 -10.69 -8.96 -8.86
N HIS A 345 -11.91 -9.02 -8.33
CA HIS A 345 -12.93 -9.92 -8.85
C HIS A 345 -13.15 -9.71 -10.35
N ARG A 346 -13.27 -8.46 -10.79
CA ARG A 346 -13.43 -8.10 -12.20
C ARG A 346 -12.23 -8.57 -13.04
N MET A 347 -10.99 -8.33 -12.56
CA MET A 347 -9.78 -8.81 -13.22
C MET A 347 -9.81 -10.33 -13.40
N VAL A 348 -10.19 -11.08 -12.37
CA VAL A 348 -10.23 -12.57 -12.43
C VAL A 348 -11.30 -13.06 -13.40
N THR A 349 -12.50 -12.49 -13.36
CA THR A 349 -13.67 -13.00 -14.10
C THR A 349 -13.75 -12.50 -15.53
N THR A 350 -13.26 -11.30 -15.82
CA THR A 350 -13.39 -10.68 -17.14
C THR A 350 -12.06 -10.52 -17.88
N GLY A 351 -10.93 -10.59 -17.18
CA GLY A 351 -9.60 -10.31 -17.73
C GLY A 351 -9.31 -8.80 -17.92
N GLU A 352 -10.15 -7.92 -17.35
CA GLU A 352 -9.87 -6.48 -17.35
C GLU A 352 -8.60 -6.17 -16.54
N PRO A 353 -7.70 -5.30 -17.05
CA PRO A 353 -6.53 -4.91 -16.28
C PRO A 353 -6.93 -4.13 -15.02
N PRO A 354 -6.24 -4.36 -13.88
CA PRO A 354 -6.50 -3.62 -12.65
C PRO A 354 -6.00 -2.17 -12.74
N ARG A 355 -6.39 -1.32 -11.79
CA ARG A 355 -5.90 0.07 -11.70
C ARG A 355 -4.40 0.14 -11.45
N ALA A 356 -3.88 -0.74 -10.63
CA ALA A 356 -2.45 -0.91 -10.38
C ALA A 356 -2.08 -2.39 -10.44
N GLY A 357 -1.00 -2.69 -11.15
CA GLY A 357 -0.45 -4.02 -11.31
C GLY A 357 1.07 -4.02 -11.13
N ILE A 358 1.73 -4.96 -11.78
CA ILE A 358 3.18 -5.15 -11.66
C ILE A 358 3.96 -3.95 -12.21
N ALA A 359 3.52 -3.35 -13.30
CA ALA A 359 4.21 -2.22 -13.93
C ALA A 359 4.21 -0.99 -13.01
N GLU A 360 3.07 -0.71 -12.39
CA GLU A 360 2.89 0.38 -11.43
C GLU A 360 3.73 0.15 -10.18
N GLY A 361 3.67 -1.04 -9.58
CA GLY A 361 4.49 -1.41 -8.43
C GLY A 361 5.99 -1.31 -8.71
N ARG A 362 6.44 -1.74 -9.89
CA ARG A 362 7.82 -1.57 -10.32
C ARG A 362 8.25 -0.10 -10.39
N ALA A 363 7.40 0.76 -10.92
CA ALA A 363 7.67 2.21 -10.99
C ALA A 363 7.79 2.83 -9.59
N ASP A 364 6.94 2.41 -8.66
CA ASP A 364 6.96 2.88 -7.28
C ASP A 364 8.20 2.35 -6.51
N ILE A 365 8.66 1.12 -6.77
CA ILE A 365 9.93 0.60 -6.24
C ILE A 365 11.11 1.43 -6.75
N LEU A 366 11.16 1.77 -8.03
CA LEU A 366 12.20 2.62 -8.59
C LEU A 366 12.23 4.00 -7.92
N THR A 367 11.06 4.61 -7.68
CA THR A 367 10.94 5.87 -6.96
C THR A 367 11.42 5.72 -5.52
N SER A 368 11.00 4.67 -4.83
CA SER A 368 11.43 4.34 -3.46
C SER A 368 12.94 4.15 -3.34
N GLN A 369 13.56 3.49 -4.32
CA GLN A 369 15.02 3.33 -4.37
C GLN A 369 15.76 4.65 -4.64
N ARG A 370 15.16 5.60 -5.38
CA ARG A 370 15.74 6.95 -5.53
C ARG A 370 15.68 7.72 -4.21
N VAL A 371 14.54 7.67 -3.52
CA VAL A 371 14.36 8.29 -2.19
C VAL A 371 15.38 7.77 -1.19
N ILE A 372 15.48 6.44 -1.04
CA ILE A 372 16.37 5.85 -0.03
C ILE A 372 17.86 6.13 -0.31
N ARG A 373 18.29 6.24 -1.58
CA ARG A 373 19.66 6.64 -1.92
C ARG A 373 19.98 8.05 -1.45
N LEU A 374 19.06 9.00 -1.66
CA LEU A 374 19.25 10.38 -1.18
C LEU A 374 19.32 10.44 0.35
N LEU A 375 18.49 9.65 1.04
CA LEU A 375 18.53 9.53 2.50
C LEU A 375 19.85 8.91 3.00
N ALA A 376 20.42 7.95 2.28
CA ALA A 376 21.72 7.34 2.61
C ALA A 376 22.87 8.36 2.46
N ASP A 377 22.85 9.16 1.41
CA ASP A 377 23.87 10.20 1.19
C ASP A 377 23.80 11.29 2.26
N GLU A 378 22.62 11.66 2.74
CA GLU A 378 22.45 12.64 3.82
C GLU A 378 22.96 12.13 5.18
N THR A 379 22.72 10.87 5.51
CA THR A 379 23.23 10.26 6.74
C THR A 379 24.76 10.22 6.77
N LEU A 380 25.40 9.92 5.66
CA LEU A 380 26.87 9.89 5.55
C LEU A 380 27.49 11.30 5.67
N THR A 381 26.83 12.33 5.11
CA THR A 381 27.30 13.73 5.20
C THR A 381 27.04 14.35 6.57
N GLY A 382 25.97 13.97 7.26
CA GLY A 382 25.65 14.43 8.62
C GLY A 382 26.61 13.92 9.67
N GLU A 383 27.07 12.67 9.58
CA GLU A 383 28.08 12.10 10.48
C GLU A 383 29.44 12.77 10.29
N ALA A 384 29.82 13.13 9.06
CA ALA A 384 31.07 13.83 8.78
C ALA A 384 31.11 15.30 9.26
N ALA A 385 29.95 15.93 9.46
CA ALA A 385 29.85 17.31 9.94
C ALA A 385 29.90 17.44 11.47
N HIS A 386 29.80 16.35 12.20
CA HIS A 386 29.82 16.27 13.67
C HIS A 386 31.06 15.53 14.22
N ALA A 387 31.96 15.03 13.36
CA ALA A 387 33.24 14.44 13.68
C ALA A 387 34.38 15.46 13.50
#